data_1fcce7175472f2f324d82f58f0c9ef39
#
_entry.id   1fcce7175472f2f324d82f58f0c9ef39
#
_cell.length_a   1.000
_cell.length_b   1.000
_cell.length_c   1.000
_cell.angle_alpha   90.00
_cell.angle_beta   90.00
_cell.angle_gamma   90.00
#
_symmetry.space_group_name_H-M   'P 1'
#
loop_
_entity.id
_entity.type
_entity.pdbx_description
1 polymer ?
#
loop_
_entity_poly.entity_id
_entity_poly.type
_entity_poly.pdbx_seq_one_letter_code
_entity_poly.pdbx_strand_id
1 'polypeptide(L)'
;MKNRKYFFNILCFFILFLEFNFVLSDEFEFKANSIETSNKGNIIKGLGGVEINDNLDLIITGEEFVYNKLDLLLGVKDNVLVKNISNNSTIKSKQITYNKQLNIIYIPDKAIIELAGGHLIESSNITYNRNLNLIFSNNKTLVTDIYKNEFYTNSFKYSIIDKILTANNVKITDVEKNIYKIKNIKYSLRTNEIIGQDLSVDFNNKNLKSSQNEPRLKGNAILYKGNTTQVSKGVFTTCKKDDNCPPWVLSAEKIEHDKVAKTVNYKNALLKIYDVPVFYFPKFFHPDPTVKRQSGFLVPSFAQSNNLGNYVSIPYFNAISKSSDLTFSPRFYNNGKSIYQSEYRK
;
A
#
# COMPACT_ATOMS: atom_id res chain seq x y z
N MET A 1 58.86 -48.22 32.26
CA MET A 1 57.96 -47.08 32.29
C MET A 1 58.32 -45.91 31.31
N LYS A 2 59.28 -46.12 30.39
CA LYS A 2 59.76 -45.01 29.47
C LYS A 2 59.01 -44.96 28.10
N ASN A 3 58.35 -46.04 27.69
CA ASN A 3 57.72 -46.14 26.37
C ASN A 3 56.27 -45.62 26.31
N ARG A 4 55.63 -45.29 27.44
CA ARG A 4 54.23 -44.84 27.49
C ARG A 4 54.06 -43.37 27.24
N LYS A 5 55.11 -42.53 27.44
CA LYS A 5 55.11 -41.07 27.14
C LYS A 5 55.23 -40.76 25.64
N TYR A 6 55.97 -41.59 24.91
CA TYR A 6 56.13 -41.39 23.46
C TYR A 6 54.88 -41.78 22.69
N PHE A 7 54.16 -42.79 23.16
CA PHE A 7 52.90 -43.20 22.51
C PHE A 7 51.81 -42.17 22.70
N PHE A 8 51.77 -41.51 23.86
CA PHE A 8 50.80 -40.44 24.13
C PHE A 8 51.11 -39.16 23.32
N ASN A 9 52.38 -38.82 23.13
CA ASN A 9 52.78 -37.69 22.33
C ASN A 9 52.57 -37.93 20.80
N ILE A 10 52.73 -39.14 20.30
CA ILE A 10 52.44 -39.50 18.91
C ILE A 10 50.93 -39.50 18.65
N LEU A 11 50.12 -39.96 19.62
CA LEU A 11 48.67 -39.95 19.55
C LEU A 11 48.11 -38.49 19.58
N CYS A 12 48.66 -37.59 20.40
CA CYS A 12 48.30 -36.18 20.39
C CYS A 12 48.76 -35.47 19.14
N PHE A 13 49.89 -35.84 18.52
CA PHE A 13 50.34 -35.25 17.27
C PHE A 13 49.50 -35.72 16.08
N PHE A 14 48.94 -36.93 16.11
CA PHE A 14 48.04 -37.43 15.07
C PHE A 14 46.61 -36.87 15.20
N ILE A 15 46.16 -36.49 16.40
CA ILE A 15 44.87 -35.86 16.63
C ILE A 15 44.91 -34.38 16.20
N LEU A 16 46.08 -33.70 16.23
CA LEU A 16 46.27 -32.34 15.81
C LEU A 16 46.28 -32.18 14.26
N PHE A 17 46.43 -33.27 13.48
CA PHE A 17 46.35 -33.24 12.00
C PHE A 17 44.97 -33.61 11.44
N LEU A 18 43.99 -33.93 12.27
CA LEU A 18 42.60 -33.99 11.88
C LEU A 18 41.97 -32.58 12.02
N GLU A 19 42.55 -31.62 11.33
CA GLU A 19 41.76 -30.45 10.89
C GLU A 19 40.71 -31.02 9.92
N PHE A 20 39.53 -31.35 10.47
CA PHE A 20 38.33 -31.46 9.67
C PHE A 20 38.11 -30.09 9.06
N ASN A 21 38.68 -29.86 7.86
CA ASN A 21 38.15 -28.87 6.94
C ASN A 21 36.71 -29.32 6.67
N PHE A 22 35.77 -28.89 7.50
CA PHE A 22 34.39 -28.74 7.04
C PHE A 22 34.45 -27.72 5.91
N VAL A 23 34.73 -28.21 4.70
CA VAL A 23 34.31 -27.49 3.50
C VAL A 23 32.80 -27.48 3.63
N LEU A 24 32.28 -26.43 4.22
CA LEU A 24 30.89 -26.03 4.02
C LEU A 24 30.77 -25.89 2.48
N SER A 25 30.20 -26.93 1.87
CA SER A 25 29.84 -26.87 0.46
C SER A 25 28.76 -25.82 0.31
N ASP A 26 29.19 -24.58 0.16
CA ASP A 26 28.36 -23.42 -0.10
C ASP A 26 28.09 -23.29 -1.60
N GLU A 27 28.22 -24.41 -2.33
CA GLU A 27 28.02 -24.48 -3.78
C GLU A 27 26.55 -24.73 -4.10
N PHE A 28 26.14 -24.19 -5.25
CA PHE A 28 24.84 -24.49 -5.82
C PHE A 28 24.73 -25.97 -6.21
N GLU A 29 23.56 -26.53 -6.00
CA GLU A 29 23.17 -27.81 -6.60
C GLU A 29 22.49 -27.53 -7.95
N PHE A 30 23.00 -28.14 -9.04
CA PHE A 30 22.50 -27.94 -10.39
C PHE A 30 21.83 -29.20 -10.92
N LYS A 31 20.64 -29.04 -11.52
CA LYS A 31 19.97 -30.06 -12.33
C LYS A 31 19.61 -29.45 -13.66
N ALA A 32 19.90 -30.15 -14.76
CA ALA A 32 19.55 -29.76 -16.14
C ALA A 32 19.55 -31.00 -17.04
N ASN A 33 18.92 -30.89 -18.21
CA ASN A 33 18.95 -31.99 -19.20
C ASN A 33 20.35 -32.18 -19.77
N SER A 34 21.13 -31.11 -19.92
CA SER A 34 22.54 -31.16 -20.36
C SER A 34 23.36 -30.20 -19.49
N ILE A 35 24.51 -30.68 -19.01
CA ILE A 35 25.48 -29.87 -18.26
C ILE A 35 26.81 -30.00 -18.92
N GLU A 36 27.41 -28.85 -19.32
CA GLU A 36 28.72 -28.73 -19.91
C GLU A 36 29.65 -27.95 -18.99
N THR A 37 30.90 -28.33 -18.97
CA THR A 37 31.95 -27.60 -18.25
C THR A 37 33.04 -27.13 -19.20
N SER A 38 33.49 -25.89 -19.00
CA SER A 38 34.58 -25.29 -19.81
C SER A 38 35.54 -24.53 -18.90
N ASN A 39 36.62 -23.99 -19.50
CA ASN A 39 37.65 -23.26 -18.77
C ASN A 39 38.18 -24.01 -17.55
N LYS A 40 38.64 -25.28 -17.80
CA LYS A 40 39.16 -26.20 -16.75
C LYS A 40 38.16 -26.42 -15.60
N GLY A 41 36.83 -26.41 -15.89
CA GLY A 41 35.77 -26.63 -14.89
C GLY A 41 35.34 -25.38 -14.14
N ASN A 42 35.87 -24.19 -14.45
CA ASN A 42 35.48 -22.94 -13.80
C ASN A 42 34.15 -22.36 -14.30
N ILE A 43 33.72 -22.75 -15.52
CA ILE A 43 32.44 -22.35 -16.08
C ILE A 43 31.57 -23.59 -16.23
N ILE A 44 30.40 -23.56 -15.63
CA ILE A 44 29.38 -24.60 -15.74
C ILE A 44 28.19 -23.99 -16.49
N LYS A 45 27.73 -24.66 -17.54
CA LYS A 45 26.59 -24.28 -18.35
C LYS A 45 25.56 -25.41 -18.34
N GLY A 46 24.30 -25.11 -18.03
CA GLY A 46 23.19 -26.05 -18.10
C GLY A 46 22.14 -25.61 -19.10
N LEU A 47 21.52 -26.56 -19.80
CA LEU A 47 20.54 -26.34 -20.85
C LEU A 47 19.35 -27.31 -20.72
N GLY A 48 18.18 -26.84 -21.18
CA GLY A 48 17.00 -27.67 -21.37
C GLY A 48 16.20 -27.90 -20.10
N GLY A 49 15.75 -26.86 -19.46
CA GLY A 49 15.03 -26.92 -18.19
C GLY A 49 15.99 -27.10 -17.01
N VAL A 50 16.31 -26.03 -16.34
CA VAL A 50 17.29 -26.01 -15.24
C VAL A 50 16.61 -25.78 -13.90
N GLU A 51 17.15 -26.43 -12.87
CA GLU A 51 16.81 -26.21 -11.46
C GLU A 51 18.10 -26.02 -10.67
N ILE A 52 18.20 -24.92 -9.95
CA ILE A 52 19.35 -24.55 -9.14
C ILE A 52 18.86 -24.33 -7.71
N ASN A 53 19.48 -25.07 -6.77
CA ASN A 53 19.26 -24.90 -5.34
C ASN A 53 20.48 -24.21 -4.74
N ASP A 54 20.29 -23.16 -3.96
CA ASP A 54 21.37 -22.44 -3.30
C ASP A 54 21.79 -23.07 -1.95
N ASN A 55 21.21 -24.23 -1.61
CA ASN A 55 21.40 -24.95 -0.36
C ASN A 55 21.01 -24.17 0.90
N LEU A 56 20.26 -23.07 0.74
CA LEU A 56 19.71 -22.25 1.82
C LEU A 56 18.17 -22.23 1.72
N ASP A 57 17.64 -21.30 0.97
CA ASP A 57 16.19 -21.08 0.89
C ASP A 57 15.69 -20.72 -0.52
N LEU A 58 16.57 -20.71 -1.55
CA LEU A 58 16.19 -20.41 -2.92
C LEU A 58 16.22 -21.64 -3.83
N ILE A 59 15.15 -21.79 -4.58
CA ILE A 59 15.07 -22.64 -5.77
C ILE A 59 14.89 -21.72 -6.98
N ILE A 60 15.80 -21.83 -7.94
CA ILE A 60 15.78 -21.03 -9.17
C ILE A 60 15.60 -21.99 -10.33
N THR A 61 14.57 -21.74 -11.17
CA THR A 61 14.33 -22.52 -12.39
C THR A 61 14.39 -21.63 -13.61
N GLY A 62 14.69 -22.19 -14.77
CA GLY A 62 14.78 -21.50 -16.06
C GLY A 62 15.05 -22.47 -17.19
N GLU A 63 15.38 -21.96 -18.39
CA GLU A 63 15.72 -22.79 -19.55
C GLU A 63 17.23 -23.04 -19.66
N GLU A 64 18.05 -22.04 -19.31
CA GLU A 64 19.49 -22.14 -19.32
C GLU A 64 20.14 -21.43 -18.15
N PHE A 65 21.31 -21.91 -17.73
CA PHE A 65 22.16 -21.17 -16.80
C PHE A 65 23.63 -21.20 -17.21
N VAL A 66 24.37 -20.19 -16.75
CA VAL A 66 25.83 -20.14 -16.77
C VAL A 66 26.32 -19.74 -15.39
N TYR A 67 27.18 -20.56 -14.80
CA TYR A 67 27.81 -20.28 -13.51
C TYR A 67 29.34 -20.17 -13.68
N ASN A 68 29.89 -19.01 -13.29
CA ASN A 68 31.33 -18.79 -13.19
C ASN A 68 31.76 -18.96 -11.74
N LYS A 69 32.54 -20.03 -11.47
CA LYS A 69 33.03 -20.34 -10.12
C LYS A 69 34.03 -19.33 -9.57
N LEU A 70 34.83 -18.72 -10.45
CA LEU A 70 35.85 -17.74 -10.03
C LEU A 70 35.23 -16.43 -9.55
N ASP A 71 34.19 -15.99 -10.24
CA ASP A 71 33.48 -14.74 -9.92
C ASP A 71 32.28 -14.97 -9.01
N LEU A 72 31.96 -16.24 -8.69
CA LEU A 72 30.75 -16.66 -7.95
C LEU A 72 29.46 -16.04 -8.53
N LEU A 73 29.40 -16.01 -9.87
CA LEU A 73 28.33 -15.34 -10.62
C LEU A 73 27.49 -16.37 -11.38
N LEU A 74 26.20 -16.43 -11.06
CA LEU A 74 25.21 -17.28 -11.71
C LEU A 74 24.27 -16.40 -12.56
N GLY A 75 24.22 -16.65 -13.87
CA GLY A 75 23.21 -16.10 -14.78
C GLY A 75 22.20 -17.18 -15.13
N VAL A 76 20.90 -16.89 -15.06
CA VAL A 76 19.82 -17.79 -15.48
C VAL A 76 18.92 -17.02 -16.44
N LYS A 77 18.49 -17.70 -17.53
CA LYS A 77 17.70 -17.08 -18.59
C LYS A 77 16.51 -17.93 -18.99
N ASP A 78 15.56 -17.22 -19.56
CA ASP A 78 14.29 -17.66 -20.12
C ASP A 78 13.40 -18.41 -19.14
N ASN A 79 12.17 -17.91 -18.97
CA ASN A 79 11.15 -18.44 -18.05
C ASN A 79 11.65 -18.57 -16.60
N VAL A 80 12.44 -17.62 -16.13
CA VAL A 80 13.06 -17.70 -14.81
C VAL A 80 12.01 -17.55 -13.71
N LEU A 81 12.02 -18.52 -12.79
CA LEU A 81 11.24 -18.47 -11.54
C LEU A 81 12.20 -18.64 -10.36
N VAL A 82 12.30 -17.63 -9.52
CA VAL A 82 12.99 -17.69 -8.22
C VAL A 82 11.95 -17.90 -7.14
N LYS A 83 12.03 -19.01 -6.42
CA LYS A 83 11.16 -19.32 -5.28
C LYS A 83 11.97 -19.25 -3.99
N ASN A 84 11.55 -18.38 -3.08
CA ASN A 84 12.09 -18.34 -1.72
C ASN A 84 11.19 -19.18 -0.80
N ILE A 85 11.75 -20.25 -0.24
CA ILE A 85 11.01 -21.22 0.59
C ILE A 85 10.70 -20.63 1.97
N SER A 86 11.64 -19.88 2.56
CA SER A 86 11.53 -19.39 3.93
C SER A 86 10.46 -18.31 4.09
N ASN A 87 10.24 -17.48 3.08
CA ASN A 87 9.25 -16.41 3.13
C ASN A 87 8.06 -16.59 2.16
N ASN A 88 8.04 -17.71 1.45
CA ASN A 88 7.00 -18.11 0.48
C ASN A 88 6.69 -17.01 -0.58
N SER A 89 7.76 -16.38 -1.11
CA SER A 89 7.66 -15.43 -2.21
C SER A 89 8.21 -16.02 -3.50
N THR A 90 7.72 -15.53 -4.64
CA THR A 90 8.21 -15.91 -5.96
C THR A 90 8.54 -14.69 -6.80
N ILE A 91 9.55 -14.82 -7.67
CA ILE A 91 9.91 -13.80 -8.65
C ILE A 91 9.91 -14.46 -10.03
N LYS A 92 9.11 -13.93 -10.95
CA LYS A 92 9.06 -14.36 -12.35
C LYS A 92 9.72 -13.31 -13.22
N SER A 93 10.68 -13.70 -14.05
CA SER A 93 11.43 -12.80 -14.93
C SER A 93 11.92 -13.53 -16.18
N LYS A 94 12.42 -12.77 -17.14
CA LYS A 94 13.10 -13.34 -18.32
C LYS A 94 14.49 -13.82 -17.97
N GLN A 95 15.24 -13.05 -17.17
CA GLN A 95 16.59 -13.39 -16.75
C GLN A 95 16.93 -12.81 -15.38
N ILE A 96 17.89 -13.42 -14.71
CA ILE A 96 18.49 -12.95 -13.47
C ILE A 96 19.99 -13.12 -13.49
N THR A 97 20.67 -12.36 -12.63
CA THR A 97 22.08 -12.56 -12.29
C THR A 97 22.19 -12.62 -10.76
N TYR A 98 22.74 -13.71 -10.24
CA TYR A 98 22.98 -13.87 -8.81
C TYR A 98 24.47 -13.85 -8.52
N ASN A 99 24.93 -12.83 -7.82
CA ASN A 99 26.27 -12.74 -7.26
C ASN A 99 26.27 -13.39 -5.88
N LYS A 100 26.85 -14.57 -5.75
CA LYS A 100 26.87 -15.35 -4.51
C LYS A 100 27.75 -14.68 -3.44
N GLN A 101 28.87 -14.06 -3.83
CA GLN A 101 29.79 -13.37 -2.92
C GLN A 101 29.11 -12.20 -2.20
N LEU A 102 28.36 -11.39 -2.96
CA LEU A 102 27.62 -10.24 -2.44
C LEU A 102 26.25 -10.62 -1.88
N ASN A 103 25.80 -11.84 -2.18
CA ASN A 103 24.46 -12.35 -1.88
C ASN A 103 23.34 -11.46 -2.43
N ILE A 104 23.52 -11.03 -3.72
CA ILE A 104 22.61 -10.11 -4.42
C ILE A 104 22.10 -10.77 -5.69
N ILE A 105 20.78 -10.76 -5.88
CA ILE A 105 20.13 -11.11 -7.14
C ILE A 105 19.72 -9.83 -7.84
N TYR A 106 20.18 -9.66 -9.08
CA TYR A 106 19.80 -8.56 -9.97
C TYR A 106 18.89 -9.06 -11.09
N ILE A 107 17.82 -8.33 -11.36
CA ILE A 107 16.77 -8.66 -12.33
C ILE A 107 16.60 -7.45 -13.25
N PRO A 108 17.22 -7.44 -14.44
CA PRO A 108 17.21 -6.28 -15.33
C PRO A 108 15.85 -6.04 -15.99
N ASP A 109 15.18 -7.10 -16.41
CA ASP A 109 13.95 -7.04 -17.17
C ASP A 109 12.72 -6.81 -16.28
N LYS A 110 11.57 -6.62 -16.93
CA LYS A 110 10.28 -6.61 -16.24
C LYS A 110 10.08 -7.93 -15.50
N ALA A 111 9.80 -7.83 -14.22
CA ALA A 111 9.54 -8.98 -13.37
C ALA A 111 8.28 -8.78 -12.52
N ILE A 112 7.69 -9.90 -12.12
CA ILE A 112 6.56 -9.96 -11.21
C ILE A 112 7.02 -10.67 -9.95
N ILE A 113 6.93 -9.98 -8.82
CA ILE A 113 7.19 -10.52 -7.50
C ILE A 113 5.83 -10.79 -6.84
N GLU A 114 5.61 -12.03 -6.47
CA GLU A 114 4.45 -12.43 -5.67
C GLU A 114 4.92 -12.64 -4.23
N LEU A 115 4.39 -11.84 -3.32
CA LEU A 115 4.71 -11.91 -1.90
C LEU A 115 3.75 -12.82 -1.17
N ALA A 116 4.21 -13.42 -0.08
CA ALA A 116 3.35 -14.15 0.83
C ALA A 116 2.16 -13.28 1.26
N GLY A 117 0.93 -13.76 1.05
CA GLY A 117 -0.30 -13.00 1.32
C GLY A 117 -0.96 -12.41 0.06
N GLY A 118 -0.40 -12.63 -1.15
CA GLY A 118 -1.07 -12.33 -2.42
C GLY A 118 -0.87 -10.91 -2.95
N HIS A 119 0.09 -10.14 -2.40
CA HIS A 119 0.50 -8.87 -2.98
C HIS A 119 1.41 -9.11 -4.18
N LEU A 120 1.20 -8.35 -5.25
CA LEU A 120 2.00 -8.41 -6.46
C LEU A 120 2.78 -7.12 -6.65
N ILE A 121 4.06 -7.22 -7.03
CA ILE A 121 4.91 -6.09 -7.39
C ILE A 121 5.44 -6.32 -8.80
N GLU A 122 5.10 -5.43 -9.73
CA GLU A 122 5.63 -5.43 -11.09
C GLU A 122 6.61 -4.28 -11.25
N SER A 123 7.86 -4.59 -11.61
CA SER A 123 8.92 -3.59 -11.81
C SER A 123 10.00 -4.12 -12.75
N SER A 124 11.02 -3.32 -13.00
CA SER A 124 12.25 -3.70 -13.71
C SER A 124 13.47 -3.18 -12.97
N ASN A 125 14.69 -3.62 -13.37
CA ASN A 125 15.93 -3.27 -12.67
C ASN A 125 15.82 -3.48 -11.15
N ILE A 126 15.32 -4.65 -10.76
CA ILE A 126 15.11 -5.00 -9.38
C ILE A 126 16.39 -5.55 -8.78
N THR A 127 16.72 -5.11 -7.59
CA THR A 127 17.80 -5.68 -6.78
C THR A 127 17.19 -6.35 -5.54
N TYR A 128 17.50 -7.61 -5.36
CA TYR A 128 17.21 -8.34 -4.13
C TYR A 128 18.52 -8.56 -3.36
N ASN A 129 18.73 -7.78 -2.32
CA ASN A 129 19.85 -7.93 -1.39
C ASN A 129 19.43 -8.86 -0.25
N ARG A 130 19.94 -10.08 -0.25
CA ARG A 130 19.57 -11.12 0.72
C ARG A 130 20.19 -10.88 2.10
N ASN A 131 21.38 -10.29 2.17
CA ASN A 131 22.02 -9.96 3.46
C ASN A 131 21.20 -8.92 4.23
N LEU A 132 20.59 -7.97 3.52
CA LEU A 132 19.74 -6.94 4.11
C LEU A 132 18.25 -7.35 4.15
N ASN A 133 17.88 -8.49 3.58
CA ASN A 133 16.49 -8.92 3.38
C ASN A 133 15.64 -7.83 2.72
N LEU A 134 16.15 -7.25 1.63
CA LEU A 134 15.62 -6.08 1.00
C LEU A 134 15.46 -6.26 -0.50
N ILE A 135 14.27 -5.98 -1.02
CA ILE A 135 13.99 -5.92 -2.46
C ILE A 135 13.66 -4.47 -2.82
N PHE A 136 14.30 -3.94 -3.85
CA PHE A 136 14.07 -2.56 -4.27
C PHE A 136 14.28 -2.34 -5.76
N SER A 137 13.68 -1.28 -6.27
CA SER A 137 13.92 -0.73 -7.61
C SER A 137 13.70 0.78 -7.61
N ASN A 138 14.44 1.48 -8.48
CA ASN A 138 14.26 2.90 -8.78
C ASN A 138 13.52 3.13 -10.10
N ASN A 139 12.79 2.13 -10.57
CA ASN A 139 12.01 2.19 -11.80
C ASN A 139 10.51 2.22 -11.54
N LYS A 140 9.75 2.56 -12.59
CA LYS A 140 8.28 2.53 -12.55
C LYS A 140 7.81 1.17 -12.04
N THR A 141 7.00 1.21 -11.01
CA THR A 141 6.52 0.04 -10.28
C THR A 141 5.02 0.12 -10.13
N LEU A 142 4.36 -1.01 -10.33
CA LEU A 142 2.96 -1.24 -10.00
C LEU A 142 2.91 -2.25 -8.85
N VAL A 143 2.29 -1.86 -7.74
CA VAL A 143 1.96 -2.78 -6.65
C VAL A 143 0.46 -3.00 -6.64
N THR A 144 0.02 -4.25 -6.64
CA THR A 144 -1.39 -4.61 -6.50
C THR A 144 -1.58 -5.29 -5.15
N ASP A 145 -2.47 -4.74 -4.32
CA ASP A 145 -2.76 -5.32 -3.02
C ASP A 145 -3.81 -6.44 -3.11
N ILE A 146 -4.08 -7.08 -1.98
CA ILE A 146 -5.05 -8.17 -1.86
C ILE A 146 -6.51 -7.72 -2.16
N TYR A 147 -6.79 -6.43 -2.04
CA TYR A 147 -8.09 -5.84 -2.35
C TYR A 147 -8.18 -5.35 -3.79
N LYS A 148 -7.15 -5.58 -4.62
CA LYS A 148 -7.02 -5.11 -6.01
C LYS A 148 -6.91 -3.60 -6.17
N ASN A 149 -6.43 -2.90 -5.12
CA ASN A 149 -5.99 -1.52 -5.28
C ASN A 149 -4.64 -1.49 -6.00
N GLU A 150 -4.46 -0.53 -6.88
CA GLU A 150 -3.27 -0.36 -7.71
C GLU A 150 -2.45 0.83 -7.22
N PHE A 151 -1.19 0.59 -6.89
CA PHE A 151 -0.23 1.61 -6.42
C PHE A 151 0.84 1.83 -7.49
N TYR A 152 0.83 2.96 -8.12
CA TYR A 152 1.82 3.38 -9.12
C TYR A 152 2.87 4.26 -8.45
N THR A 153 4.15 3.91 -8.61
CA THR A 153 5.28 4.68 -8.08
C THR A 153 6.47 4.62 -9.03
N ASN A 154 7.45 5.51 -8.84
CA ASN A 154 8.71 5.50 -9.62
C ASN A 154 9.84 4.74 -8.91
N SER A 155 9.63 4.34 -7.67
CA SER A 155 10.60 3.55 -6.89
C SER A 155 9.91 2.86 -5.74
N PHE A 156 10.42 1.71 -5.33
CA PHE A 156 9.97 1.04 -4.12
C PHE A 156 11.14 0.40 -3.37
N LYS A 157 10.92 0.17 -2.09
CA LYS A 157 11.79 -0.58 -1.20
C LYS A 157 10.93 -1.45 -0.30
N TYR A 158 11.16 -2.76 -0.32
CA TYR A 158 10.42 -3.72 0.49
C TYR A 158 11.35 -4.46 1.44
N SER A 159 11.10 -4.33 2.75
CA SER A 159 11.74 -5.12 3.81
C SER A 159 11.00 -6.43 3.98
N ILE A 160 11.69 -7.56 3.74
CA ILE A 160 11.13 -8.91 3.85
C ILE A 160 10.81 -9.25 5.31
N ILE A 161 11.71 -8.88 6.22
CA ILE A 161 11.57 -9.16 7.66
C ILE A 161 10.39 -8.38 8.24
N ASP A 162 10.34 -7.08 8.01
CA ASP A 162 9.31 -6.21 8.57
C ASP A 162 7.98 -6.34 7.82
N LYS A 163 8.01 -6.87 6.59
CA LYS A 163 6.90 -6.88 5.62
C LYS A 163 6.37 -5.47 5.36
N ILE A 164 7.30 -4.52 5.22
CA ILE A 164 7.01 -3.10 4.99
C ILE A 164 7.48 -2.69 3.61
N LEU A 165 6.57 -2.11 2.84
CA LEU A 165 6.85 -1.45 1.58
C LEU A 165 6.88 0.06 1.79
N THR A 166 7.95 0.70 1.32
CA THR A 166 8.07 2.16 1.27
C THR A 166 8.18 2.62 -0.17
N ALA A 167 7.51 3.72 -0.49
CA ALA A 167 7.54 4.30 -1.84
C ALA A 167 7.31 5.81 -1.78
N ASN A 168 7.73 6.50 -2.85
CA ASN A 168 7.61 7.94 -2.98
C ASN A 168 6.75 8.29 -4.20
N ASN A 169 6.02 9.42 -4.13
CA ASN A 169 5.17 9.92 -5.20
C ASN A 169 4.20 8.85 -5.72
N VAL A 170 3.44 8.29 -4.80
CA VAL A 170 2.54 7.17 -5.07
C VAL A 170 1.18 7.68 -5.52
N LYS A 171 0.70 7.14 -6.64
CA LYS A 171 -0.68 7.26 -7.08
C LYS A 171 -1.39 5.94 -6.82
N ILE A 172 -2.40 5.95 -5.95
CA ILE A 172 -3.22 4.76 -5.67
C ILE A 172 -4.55 4.94 -6.41
N THR A 173 -4.99 3.89 -7.09
CA THR A 173 -6.32 3.78 -7.65
C THR A 173 -7.02 2.63 -6.94
N ASP A 174 -8.08 2.92 -6.19
CA ASP A 174 -8.85 1.89 -5.52
C ASP A 174 -9.88 1.23 -6.43
N VAL A 175 -10.55 0.20 -5.94
CA VAL A 175 -11.57 -0.55 -6.69
C VAL A 175 -12.77 0.33 -7.08
N GLU A 176 -13.06 1.38 -6.32
CA GLU A 176 -14.12 2.36 -6.60
C GLU A 176 -13.66 3.45 -7.57
N LYS A 177 -12.40 3.39 -8.05
CA LYS A 177 -11.76 4.36 -8.94
C LYS A 177 -11.52 5.74 -8.30
N ASN A 178 -11.44 5.82 -6.97
CA ASN A 178 -10.90 6.98 -6.31
C ASN A 178 -9.38 7.04 -6.55
N ILE A 179 -8.86 8.25 -6.70
CA ILE A 179 -7.43 8.48 -6.95
C ILE A 179 -6.81 9.17 -5.75
N TYR A 180 -5.86 8.53 -5.14
CA TYR A 180 -5.06 9.07 -4.04
C TYR A 180 -3.66 9.39 -4.57
N LYS A 181 -3.15 10.56 -4.28
CA LYS A 181 -1.76 10.97 -4.54
C LYS A 181 -1.11 11.25 -3.20
N ILE A 182 -0.03 10.57 -2.91
CA ILE A 182 0.66 10.61 -1.62
C ILE A 182 2.15 10.74 -1.89
N LYS A 183 2.83 11.70 -1.25
CA LYS A 183 4.25 11.96 -1.49
C LYS A 183 5.14 10.84 -0.96
N ASN A 184 4.91 10.39 0.26
CA ASN A 184 5.66 9.31 0.89
C ASN A 184 4.70 8.34 1.54
N ILE A 185 4.88 7.03 1.32
CA ILE A 185 4.12 6.00 2.01
C ILE A 185 5.01 4.99 2.71
N LYS A 186 4.47 4.47 3.81
CA LYS A 186 4.92 3.27 4.49
C LYS A 186 3.72 2.33 4.61
N TYR A 187 3.75 1.22 3.89
CA TYR A 187 2.67 0.24 3.83
C TYR A 187 3.10 -1.04 4.52
N SER A 188 2.47 -1.38 5.63
CA SER A 188 2.63 -2.66 6.32
C SER A 188 1.76 -3.73 5.65
N LEU A 189 2.38 -4.68 4.96
CA LEU A 189 1.68 -5.80 4.32
C LEU A 189 1.16 -6.83 5.33
N ARG A 190 1.64 -6.77 6.58
CA ARG A 190 1.16 -7.63 7.68
C ARG A 190 -0.19 -7.18 8.22
N THR A 191 -0.36 -5.87 8.43
CA THR A 191 -1.54 -5.28 9.07
C THR A 191 -2.45 -4.57 8.09
N ASN A 192 -2.06 -4.46 6.81
CA ASN A 192 -2.70 -3.64 5.78
C ASN A 192 -2.86 -2.17 6.21
N GLU A 193 -1.91 -1.65 6.97
CA GLU A 193 -1.88 -0.26 7.41
C GLU A 193 -1.01 0.58 6.48
N ILE A 194 -1.51 1.75 6.07
CA ILE A 194 -0.76 2.73 5.29
C ILE A 194 -0.62 4.00 6.10
N ILE A 195 0.62 4.46 6.26
CA ILE A 195 0.95 5.78 6.77
C ILE A 195 1.52 6.57 5.59
N GLY A 196 1.01 7.79 5.38
CA GLY A 196 1.48 8.63 4.28
C GLY A 196 1.51 10.11 4.65
N GLN A 197 2.24 10.88 3.86
CA GLN A 197 2.38 12.34 3.98
C GLN A 197 1.97 13.02 2.69
N ASP A 198 1.46 14.25 2.79
CA ASP A 198 1.05 15.09 1.67
C ASP A 198 0.03 14.38 0.75
N LEU A 199 -1.15 14.13 1.34
CA LEU A 199 -2.25 13.46 0.67
C LEU A 199 -3.07 14.41 -0.19
N SER A 200 -3.42 13.97 -1.39
CA SER A 200 -4.51 14.51 -2.21
C SER A 200 -5.38 13.36 -2.71
N VAL A 201 -6.69 13.47 -2.51
CA VAL A 201 -7.68 12.49 -2.97
C VAL A 201 -8.64 13.14 -3.95
N ASP A 202 -8.81 12.52 -5.09
CA ASP A 202 -9.88 12.80 -6.05
C ASP A 202 -10.88 11.66 -5.99
N PHE A 203 -12.07 11.93 -5.46
CA PHE A 203 -13.11 10.90 -5.36
C PHE A 203 -13.84 10.72 -6.70
N ASN A 204 -14.20 9.51 -7.01
CA ASN A 204 -15.00 9.19 -8.18
C ASN A 204 -16.42 9.73 -8.02
N ASN A 205 -16.83 10.58 -8.95
CA ASN A 205 -18.13 11.25 -8.90
C ASN A 205 -19.30 10.45 -9.50
N LYS A 206 -19.07 9.24 -10.02
CA LYS A 206 -20.12 8.41 -10.66
C LYS A 206 -21.31 8.13 -9.74
N ASN A 207 -21.11 8.11 -8.44
CA ASN A 207 -22.16 7.87 -7.44
C ASN A 207 -22.80 9.15 -6.89
N LEU A 208 -22.34 10.33 -7.32
CA LEU A 208 -22.90 11.62 -6.92
C LEU A 208 -24.05 12.00 -7.84
N LYS A 209 -25.14 12.52 -7.28
CA LYS A 209 -26.35 12.95 -8.04
C LYS A 209 -26.08 14.09 -9.03
N SER A 210 -24.92 14.76 -8.95
CA SER A 210 -24.53 15.86 -9.84
C SER A 210 -23.19 15.58 -10.47
N SER A 211 -23.15 15.53 -11.80
CA SER A 211 -21.92 15.40 -12.59
C SER A 211 -21.02 16.66 -12.52
N GLN A 212 -21.52 17.75 -11.95
CA GLN A 212 -20.78 19.01 -11.80
C GLN A 212 -19.93 19.07 -10.52
N ASN A 213 -20.12 18.13 -9.59
CA ASN A 213 -19.36 18.07 -8.36
C ASN A 213 -18.06 17.28 -8.55
N GLU A 214 -16.95 17.84 -8.09
CA GLU A 214 -15.62 17.21 -8.11
C GLU A 214 -15.08 17.10 -6.68
N PRO A 215 -15.58 16.10 -5.90
CA PRO A 215 -15.20 15.97 -4.50
C PRO A 215 -13.71 15.63 -4.38
N ARG A 216 -13.05 16.41 -3.54
CA ARG A 216 -11.61 16.24 -3.29
C ARG A 216 -11.25 16.55 -1.85
N LEU A 217 -10.21 15.86 -1.38
CA LEU A 217 -9.67 16.01 -0.04
C LEU A 217 -8.16 16.21 -0.16
N LYS A 218 -7.61 17.16 0.58
CA LYS A 218 -6.17 17.29 0.80
C LYS A 218 -5.88 17.14 2.29
N GLY A 219 -4.70 16.67 2.65
CA GLY A 219 -4.28 16.56 4.03
C GLY A 219 -2.79 16.35 4.18
N ASN A 220 -2.25 16.72 5.35
CA ASN A 220 -0.81 16.62 5.61
C ASN A 220 -0.36 15.17 5.88
N ALA A 221 -1.24 14.37 6.47
CA ALA A 221 -0.93 12.97 6.76
C ALA A 221 -2.18 12.10 6.63
N ILE A 222 -1.96 10.86 6.24
CA ILE A 222 -2.97 9.81 6.20
C ILE A 222 -2.53 8.63 7.05
N LEU A 223 -3.48 8.05 7.78
CA LEU A 223 -3.37 6.75 8.44
C LEU A 223 -4.56 5.91 8.00
N TYR A 224 -4.31 4.89 7.21
CA TYR A 224 -5.30 3.90 6.82
C TYR A 224 -5.11 2.62 7.66
N LYS A 225 -6.19 2.13 8.26
CA LYS A 225 -6.23 0.90 9.06
C LYS A 225 -7.46 0.08 8.68
N GLY A 226 -7.35 -0.67 7.58
CA GLY A 226 -8.42 -1.53 7.11
C GLY A 226 -9.77 -0.80 6.90
N ASN A 227 -10.59 -0.71 7.94
CA ASN A 227 -11.91 -0.10 7.86
C ASN A 227 -11.95 1.40 8.18
N THR A 228 -10.86 1.97 8.71
CA THR A 228 -10.78 3.39 9.06
C THR A 228 -9.69 4.11 8.29
N THR A 229 -10.02 5.30 7.79
CA THR A 229 -9.06 6.21 7.18
C THR A 229 -9.06 7.51 7.96
N GLN A 230 -7.92 7.90 8.51
CA GLN A 230 -7.75 9.17 9.22
C GLN A 230 -6.88 10.10 8.41
N VAL A 231 -7.30 11.34 8.27
CA VAL A 231 -6.54 12.40 7.60
C VAL A 231 -6.35 13.55 8.58
N SER A 232 -5.10 13.96 8.76
CA SER A 232 -4.73 15.10 9.62
C SER A 232 -4.68 16.38 8.80
N LYS A 233 -5.18 17.48 9.39
CA LYS A 233 -5.27 18.80 8.73
C LYS A 233 -5.92 18.69 7.37
N GLY A 234 -7.10 18.03 7.33
CA GLY A 234 -7.82 17.77 6.11
C GLY A 234 -8.57 19.01 5.61
N VAL A 235 -8.62 19.20 4.29
CA VAL A 235 -9.42 20.22 3.61
C VAL A 235 -10.23 19.53 2.53
N PHE A 236 -11.53 19.59 2.65
CA PHE A 236 -12.50 18.96 1.76
C PHE A 236 -13.34 20.00 1.01
N THR A 237 -13.62 19.75 -0.25
CA THR A 237 -14.58 20.51 -1.06
C THR A 237 -15.17 19.63 -2.16
N THR A 238 -16.31 20.04 -2.72
CA THR A 238 -16.90 19.42 -3.92
C THR A 238 -16.93 20.39 -5.13
N CYS A 239 -16.35 21.58 -5.00
CA CYS A 239 -16.31 22.56 -6.07
C CYS A 239 -15.48 22.08 -7.27
N LYS A 240 -15.70 22.64 -8.44
CA LYS A 240 -14.94 22.32 -9.66
C LYS A 240 -13.45 22.60 -9.47
N LYS A 241 -12.60 21.84 -10.16
CA LYS A 241 -11.12 22.00 -10.11
C LYS A 241 -10.64 23.28 -10.81
N ASP A 242 -11.39 23.76 -11.77
CA ASP A 242 -11.05 24.95 -12.54
C ASP A 242 -11.19 26.25 -11.73
N ASP A 243 -11.91 26.20 -10.61
CA ASP A 243 -11.98 27.29 -9.65
C ASP A 243 -10.69 27.37 -8.84
N ASN A 244 -9.84 28.35 -9.08
CA ASN A 244 -8.59 28.57 -8.33
C ASN A 244 -8.83 28.77 -6.83
N CYS A 245 -10.00 29.32 -6.46
CA CYS A 245 -10.47 29.45 -5.09
C CYS A 245 -11.85 28.79 -4.98
N PRO A 246 -11.99 27.61 -4.38
CA PRO A 246 -13.29 26.97 -4.26
C PRO A 246 -14.23 27.87 -3.42
N PRO A 247 -15.49 28.07 -3.85
CA PRO A 247 -16.45 28.91 -3.13
C PRO A 247 -16.65 28.49 -1.68
N TRP A 248 -16.47 27.21 -1.36
CA TRP A 248 -16.49 26.72 0.00
C TRP A 248 -15.49 25.59 0.23
N VAL A 249 -14.96 25.51 1.43
CA VAL A 249 -14.13 24.42 1.93
C VAL A 249 -14.49 24.08 3.37
N LEU A 250 -14.41 22.80 3.71
CA LEU A 250 -14.48 22.33 5.08
C LEU A 250 -13.08 21.87 5.48
N SER A 251 -12.42 22.65 6.35
CA SER A 251 -11.12 22.28 6.92
C SER A 251 -11.31 21.68 8.30
N ALA A 252 -10.53 20.67 8.68
CA ALA A 252 -10.59 20.07 9.98
C ALA A 252 -9.21 19.65 10.48
N GLU A 253 -9.01 19.63 11.79
CA GLU A 253 -7.80 19.11 12.43
C GLU A 253 -7.64 17.61 12.12
N LYS A 254 -8.75 16.86 12.19
CA LYS A 254 -8.82 15.43 11.90
C LYS A 254 -10.11 15.13 11.15
N ILE A 255 -9.98 14.36 10.07
CA ILE A 255 -11.10 13.75 9.33
C ILE A 255 -10.94 12.23 9.47
N GLU A 256 -12.00 11.54 9.84
CA GLU A 256 -12.01 10.08 9.99
C GLU A 256 -13.18 9.48 9.23
N HIS A 257 -12.88 8.67 8.24
CA HIS A 257 -13.87 7.88 7.51
C HIS A 257 -13.91 6.46 8.12
N ASP A 258 -15.04 6.10 8.69
CA ASP A 258 -15.33 4.76 9.19
C ASP A 258 -16.22 4.03 8.17
N LYS A 259 -15.65 3.03 7.49
CA LYS A 259 -16.35 2.25 6.47
C LYS A 259 -17.40 1.29 7.06
N VAL A 260 -17.26 0.89 8.33
CA VAL A 260 -18.21 0.00 9.01
C VAL A 260 -19.44 0.80 9.45
N ALA A 261 -19.22 1.89 10.17
CA ALA A 261 -20.28 2.80 10.57
C ALA A 261 -20.83 3.62 9.39
N LYS A 262 -20.15 3.63 8.26
CA LYS A 262 -20.46 4.44 7.05
C LYS A 262 -20.64 5.92 7.39
N THR A 263 -19.71 6.47 8.16
CA THR A 263 -19.69 7.86 8.58
C THR A 263 -18.35 8.51 8.31
N VAL A 264 -18.40 9.81 8.00
CA VAL A 264 -17.23 10.68 7.97
C VAL A 264 -17.32 11.64 9.15
N ASN A 265 -16.39 11.51 10.08
CA ASN A 265 -16.32 12.26 11.33
C ASN A 265 -15.25 13.35 11.22
N TYR A 266 -15.54 14.53 11.73
CA TYR A 266 -14.65 15.69 11.72
C TYR A 266 -14.42 16.17 13.15
N LYS A 267 -13.18 16.49 13.47
CA LYS A 267 -12.80 17.15 14.72
C LYS A 267 -12.25 18.54 14.43
N ASN A 268 -12.73 19.54 15.17
CA ASN A 268 -12.36 20.95 15.02
C ASN A 268 -12.49 21.39 13.55
N ALA A 269 -13.70 21.24 13.01
CA ALA A 269 -14.01 21.59 11.63
C ALA A 269 -14.39 23.07 11.49
N LEU A 270 -13.90 23.70 10.44
CA LEU A 270 -14.15 25.08 10.09
C LEU A 270 -14.67 25.15 8.66
N LEU A 271 -15.91 25.57 8.49
CA LEU A 271 -16.49 25.88 7.18
C LEU A 271 -16.06 27.27 6.79
N LYS A 272 -15.44 27.39 5.62
CA LYS A 272 -15.03 28.64 5.00
C LYS A 272 -15.81 28.86 3.70
N ILE A 273 -16.23 30.09 3.46
CA ILE A 273 -16.82 30.55 2.19
C ILE A 273 -15.91 31.66 1.67
N TYR A 274 -15.34 31.49 0.46
CA TYR A 274 -14.31 32.35 -0.11
C TYR A 274 -13.20 32.70 0.90
N ASP A 275 -12.65 31.65 1.54
CA ASP A 275 -11.62 31.72 2.61
C ASP A 275 -12.04 32.43 3.90
N VAL A 276 -13.26 32.99 4.00
CA VAL A 276 -13.80 33.59 5.22
C VAL A 276 -14.38 32.49 6.11
N PRO A 277 -13.93 32.31 7.35
CA PRO A 277 -14.51 31.33 8.29
C PRO A 277 -15.91 31.79 8.72
N VAL A 278 -16.92 30.94 8.47
CA VAL A 278 -18.33 31.23 8.76
C VAL A 278 -18.92 30.37 9.87
N PHE A 279 -18.48 29.11 9.97
CA PHE A 279 -18.97 28.20 11.02
C PHE A 279 -17.82 27.35 11.57
N TYR A 280 -17.80 27.17 12.89
CA TYR A 280 -16.91 26.26 13.59
C TYR A 280 -17.72 25.14 14.25
N PHE A 281 -17.26 23.89 14.02
CA PHE A 281 -17.85 22.69 14.59
C PHE A 281 -16.78 21.93 15.38
N PRO A 282 -16.87 21.87 16.72
CA PRO A 282 -15.93 21.08 17.53
C PRO A 282 -15.95 19.61 17.17
N LYS A 283 -17.14 19.08 16.88
CA LYS A 283 -17.39 17.75 16.34
C LYS A 283 -18.51 17.85 15.30
N PHE A 284 -18.30 17.24 14.16
CA PHE A 284 -19.29 17.17 13.08
C PHE A 284 -19.17 15.82 12.40
N PHE A 285 -20.25 15.28 11.92
CA PHE A 285 -20.23 14.09 11.10
C PHE A 285 -21.29 14.17 10.01
N HIS A 286 -21.05 13.45 8.94
CA HIS A 286 -22.06 13.19 7.91
C HIS A 286 -21.96 11.72 7.47
N PRO A 287 -23.03 11.18 6.86
CA PRO A 287 -22.98 9.84 6.30
C PRO A 287 -22.01 9.79 5.12
N ASP A 288 -21.43 8.60 4.94
CA ASP A 288 -20.70 8.26 3.72
C ASP A 288 -21.62 8.44 2.49
N PRO A 289 -21.12 8.93 1.34
CA PRO A 289 -21.91 9.11 0.12
C PRO A 289 -22.64 7.87 -0.39
N THR A 290 -22.22 6.68 0.03
CA THR A 290 -22.88 5.41 -0.32
C THR A 290 -24.17 5.16 0.48
N VAL A 291 -24.39 5.91 1.57
CA VAL A 291 -25.59 5.80 2.42
C VAL A 291 -26.75 6.55 1.77
N LYS A 292 -27.74 5.83 1.31
CA LYS A 292 -28.90 6.41 0.62
C LYS A 292 -29.84 7.20 1.55
N ARG A 293 -29.94 6.79 2.83
CA ARG A 293 -30.86 7.40 3.82
C ARG A 293 -30.22 7.32 5.20
N GLN A 294 -30.03 8.48 5.83
CA GLN A 294 -29.55 8.58 7.22
C GLN A 294 -30.21 9.77 7.91
N SER A 295 -30.55 9.58 9.19
CA SER A 295 -31.07 10.64 10.01
C SER A 295 -30.02 11.71 10.29
N GLY A 296 -30.41 12.97 10.25
CA GLY A 296 -29.52 14.11 10.51
C GLY A 296 -30.13 15.45 10.13
N PHE A 297 -29.41 16.51 10.49
CA PHE A 297 -29.79 17.86 10.07
C PHE A 297 -29.59 18.02 8.56
N LEU A 298 -30.59 18.60 7.93
CA LEU A 298 -30.50 19.03 6.52
C LEU A 298 -29.89 20.43 6.47
N VAL A 299 -29.53 20.84 5.26
CA VAL A 299 -28.95 22.16 5.03
C VAL A 299 -29.91 23.25 5.52
N PRO A 300 -29.47 24.13 6.42
CA PRO A 300 -30.29 25.27 6.83
C PRO A 300 -30.64 26.13 5.63
N SER A 301 -31.85 26.67 5.64
CA SER A 301 -32.31 27.63 4.62
C SER A 301 -32.69 28.96 5.24
N PHE A 302 -32.37 30.02 4.53
CA PHE A 302 -32.70 31.40 4.87
C PHE A 302 -33.63 31.92 3.82
N ALA A 303 -34.78 32.46 4.21
CA ALA A 303 -35.72 33.04 3.27
C ALA A 303 -36.54 34.17 3.91
N GLN A 304 -37.25 34.92 3.08
CA GLN A 304 -38.11 36.01 3.49
C GLN A 304 -39.57 35.64 3.23
N SER A 305 -40.40 35.94 4.18
CA SER A 305 -41.87 35.88 4.07
C SER A 305 -42.45 37.30 4.05
N ASN A 306 -43.32 37.57 3.12
CA ASN A 306 -43.97 38.90 3.01
C ASN A 306 -44.76 39.29 4.25
N ASN A 307 -45.32 38.30 4.95
CA ASN A 307 -46.19 38.54 6.12
C ASN A 307 -45.50 38.38 7.48
N LEU A 308 -44.39 37.58 7.54
CA LEU A 308 -43.75 37.21 8.78
C LEU A 308 -42.29 37.65 8.90
N GLY A 309 -41.74 38.26 7.85
CA GLY A 309 -40.34 38.70 7.82
C GLY A 309 -39.33 37.60 7.47
N ASN A 310 -38.07 37.85 7.77
CA ASN A 310 -36.99 36.92 7.47
C ASN A 310 -37.01 35.76 8.44
N TYR A 311 -36.69 34.56 7.97
CA TYR A 311 -36.58 33.38 8.80
C TYR A 311 -35.37 32.49 8.48
N VAL A 312 -34.94 31.73 9.46
CA VAL A 312 -34.03 30.60 9.30
C VAL A 312 -34.80 29.29 9.55
N SER A 313 -34.61 28.32 8.67
CA SER A 313 -35.12 26.96 8.86
C SER A 313 -33.96 25.99 9.03
N ILE A 314 -34.05 25.13 10.07
CA ILE A 314 -33.03 24.11 10.36
C ILE A 314 -33.73 22.75 10.37
N PRO A 315 -33.96 22.14 9.19
CA PRO A 315 -34.71 20.89 9.13
C PRO A 315 -33.91 19.72 9.68
N TYR A 316 -34.58 18.79 10.31
CA TYR A 316 -34.06 17.51 10.77
C TYR A 316 -34.80 16.37 10.07
N PHE A 317 -34.07 15.51 9.37
CA PHE A 317 -34.59 14.32 8.73
C PHE A 317 -34.37 13.10 9.63
N ASN A 318 -35.42 12.34 9.90
CA ASN A 318 -35.37 11.09 10.68
C ASN A 318 -35.79 9.91 9.77
N ALA A 319 -34.83 9.06 9.40
CA ALA A 319 -35.09 7.80 8.72
C ALA A 319 -35.57 6.75 9.72
N ILE A 320 -36.92 6.57 9.85
CA ILE A 320 -37.53 5.67 10.79
C ILE A 320 -37.34 4.20 10.37
N SER A 321 -37.51 3.94 9.07
CA SER A 321 -37.32 2.59 8.49
C SER A 321 -36.82 2.69 7.04
N LYS A 322 -36.68 1.54 6.35
CA LYS A 322 -36.33 1.50 4.92
C LYS A 322 -37.38 2.20 4.05
N SER A 323 -38.64 2.23 4.46
CA SER A 323 -39.76 2.77 3.70
C SER A 323 -40.44 3.98 4.35
N SER A 324 -40.08 4.37 5.58
CA SER A 324 -40.71 5.50 6.28
C SER A 324 -39.71 6.48 6.85
N ASP A 325 -40.02 7.76 6.81
CA ASP A 325 -39.25 8.85 7.37
C ASP A 325 -40.12 9.98 7.88
N LEU A 326 -39.53 10.81 8.74
CA LEU A 326 -40.10 12.03 9.27
C LEU A 326 -39.12 13.17 9.08
N THR A 327 -39.58 14.25 8.44
CA THR A 327 -38.80 15.49 8.39
C THR A 327 -39.47 16.53 9.27
N PHE A 328 -38.70 17.06 10.24
CA PHE A 328 -39.12 18.16 11.10
C PHE A 328 -38.38 19.43 10.66
N SER A 329 -39.16 20.48 10.30
CA SER A 329 -38.63 21.71 9.71
C SER A 329 -39.10 22.95 10.51
N PRO A 330 -38.42 23.27 11.63
CA PRO A 330 -38.70 24.48 12.39
C PRO A 330 -38.23 25.70 11.58
N ARG A 331 -39.02 26.76 11.62
CA ARG A 331 -38.72 28.10 11.07
C ARG A 331 -38.77 29.12 12.20
N PHE A 332 -37.69 29.83 12.37
CA PHE A 332 -37.55 30.89 13.37
C PHE A 332 -37.50 32.26 12.66
N TYR A 333 -38.50 33.09 12.93
CA TYR A 333 -38.64 34.41 12.30
C TYR A 333 -37.99 35.50 13.14
N ASN A 334 -37.48 36.54 12.51
CA ASN A 334 -36.82 37.69 13.13
C ASN A 334 -37.75 38.51 14.06
N ASN A 335 -39.08 38.35 13.95
CA ASN A 335 -40.09 38.98 14.83
C ASN A 335 -40.45 38.13 16.09
N GLY A 336 -39.64 37.09 16.39
CA GLY A 336 -39.84 36.21 17.56
C GLY A 336 -40.88 35.11 17.34
N LYS A 337 -41.54 35.03 16.18
CA LYS A 337 -42.47 33.95 15.84
C LYS A 337 -41.76 32.72 15.37
N SER A 338 -42.39 31.53 15.59
CA SER A 338 -41.85 30.25 15.11
C SER A 338 -42.95 29.42 14.48
N ILE A 339 -42.62 28.71 13.40
CA ILE A 339 -43.52 27.74 12.75
C ILE A 339 -42.80 26.38 12.76
N TYR A 340 -43.54 25.36 13.21
CA TYR A 340 -43.05 23.99 13.21
C TYR A 340 -43.83 23.18 12.19
N GLN A 341 -43.11 22.66 11.20
CA GLN A 341 -43.66 21.83 10.13
C GLN A 341 -43.09 20.43 10.26
N SER A 342 -43.93 19.43 10.14
CA SER A 342 -43.54 18.01 10.10
C SER A 342 -44.10 17.36 8.84
N GLU A 343 -43.30 16.57 8.18
CA GLU A 343 -43.70 15.78 7.02
C GLU A 343 -43.35 14.30 7.31
N TYR A 344 -44.35 13.45 7.31
CA TYR A 344 -44.18 12.00 7.41
C TYR A 344 -44.42 11.38 6.06
N ARG A 345 -43.53 10.47 5.66
CA ARG A 345 -43.61 9.71 4.43
C ARG A 345 -43.48 8.21 4.71
N LYS A 346 -44.31 7.41 4.03
CA LYS A 346 -44.30 5.95 4.14
C LYS A 346 -44.41 5.30 2.78
#